data_a6002a9c8e049633bc8499439fdec455
#
_entry.id   a6002a9c8e049633bc8499439fdec455
#
_cell.length_a   1.000
_cell.length_b   1.000
_cell.length_c   1.000
_cell.angle_alpha   90.00
_cell.angle_beta   90.00
_cell.angle_gamma   90.00
#
_symmetry.space_group_name_H-M   'P 1'
#
loop_
_entity.id
_entity.type
_entity.pdbx_description
1 polymer ?
#
loop_
_entity_poly.entity_id
_entity_poly.type
_entity_poly.pdbx_seq_one_letter_code
_entity_poly.pdbx_strand_id
1 'polypeptide(L)'
;SPLDLRSKFLHYHPHIAIISGIAWDHINVFPTFEEYLETFRKFILSIQADGYLIYNAEDEVLVEMVSQLKPSLHLIPYSPFAFKAEDDESILLYHENKYPINVFGSHNFANLKSAFEVGKIIGLTETQILESFQSFQGAAKRLEKIYDDKKNQLTIFRDFAHAPSKVKATVKAV
;
A
#
# COMPACT_ATOMS: atom_id res chain seq x y z
N SER A 1 1.56 18.94 11.95
CA SER A 1 1.32 19.55 13.27
C SER A 1 1.01 21.03 13.08
N PRO A 2 0.13 21.66 13.90
CA PRO A 2 -0.08 23.12 13.84
C PRO A 2 1.21 23.92 14.05
N LEU A 3 2.22 23.34 14.69
CA LEU A 3 3.52 23.95 14.97
C LEU A 3 4.57 23.70 13.87
N ASP A 4 4.35 22.71 13.02
CA ASP A 4 5.24 22.36 11.91
C ASP A 4 4.39 21.91 10.72
N LEU A 5 4.35 22.74 9.69
CA LEU A 5 3.57 22.49 8.46
C LEU A 5 4.26 21.53 7.50
N ARG A 6 5.50 21.11 7.78
CA ARG A 6 6.18 20.13 6.94
C ARG A 6 5.51 18.77 7.06
N SER A 7 5.58 18.01 5.99
CA SER A 7 5.10 16.63 6.00
C SER A 7 5.89 15.80 7.02
N LYS A 8 5.20 14.99 7.82
CA LYS A 8 5.79 14.19 8.90
C LYS A 8 6.88 13.25 8.41
N PHE A 9 6.73 12.69 7.22
CA PHE A 9 7.70 11.74 6.70
C PHE A 9 9.04 12.37 6.32
N LEU A 10 9.13 13.70 6.16
CA LEU A 10 10.40 14.40 5.95
C LEU A 10 11.28 14.49 7.21
N HIS A 11 10.76 14.06 8.36
CA HIS A 11 11.55 13.96 9.60
C HIS A 11 12.24 12.60 9.76
N TYR A 12 11.95 11.65 8.88
CA TYR A 12 12.54 10.32 8.88
C TYR A 12 13.65 10.25 7.84
N HIS A 13 14.67 9.45 8.14
CA HIS A 13 15.73 9.07 7.20
C HIS A 13 15.76 7.54 7.14
N PRO A 14 14.79 6.92 6.47
CA PRO A 14 14.64 5.47 6.49
C PRO A 14 15.73 4.77 5.67
N HIS A 15 16.08 3.53 6.05
CA HIS A 15 16.82 2.62 5.20
C HIS A 15 15.91 1.91 4.21
N ILE A 16 14.67 1.64 4.59
CA ILE A 16 13.66 0.99 3.75
C ILE A 16 12.43 1.89 3.72
N ALA A 17 12.03 2.32 2.56
CA ALA A 17 10.82 3.11 2.35
C ALA A 17 9.87 2.41 1.39
N ILE A 18 8.56 2.52 1.66
CA ILE A 18 7.50 2.08 0.76
C ILE A 18 6.71 3.31 0.33
N ILE A 19 6.48 3.46 -0.98
CA ILE A 19 5.51 4.41 -1.53
C ILE A 19 4.47 3.62 -2.33
N SER A 20 3.26 3.54 -1.78
CA SER A 20 2.17 2.76 -2.36
C SER A 20 1.36 3.53 -3.42
N GLY A 21 1.57 4.83 -3.54
CA GLY A 21 0.95 5.69 -4.55
C GLY A 21 1.02 7.16 -4.20
N ILE A 22 0.85 8.01 -5.22
CA ILE A 22 0.88 9.48 -5.13
C ILE A 22 -0.45 10.05 -5.64
N ALA A 23 -1.57 9.62 -5.06
CA ALA A 23 -2.85 10.26 -5.33
C ALA A 23 -3.00 11.53 -4.47
N TRP A 24 -3.32 12.66 -5.11
CA TRP A 24 -3.43 13.94 -4.43
C TRP A 24 -4.46 13.90 -3.29
N ASP A 25 -3.98 14.18 -2.10
CA ASP A 25 -4.76 14.18 -0.86
C ASP A 25 -4.29 15.35 0.02
N HIS A 26 -5.07 15.66 1.08
CA HIS A 26 -4.73 16.73 2.01
C HIS A 26 -4.55 18.12 1.36
N ILE A 27 -5.50 18.52 0.51
CA ILE A 27 -5.50 19.82 -0.22
C ILE A 27 -5.32 21.03 0.71
N ASN A 28 -5.76 20.94 1.95
CA ASN A 28 -5.56 21.96 2.99
C ASN A 28 -4.10 22.11 3.43
N VAL A 29 -3.25 21.12 3.18
CA VAL A 29 -1.81 21.13 3.50
C VAL A 29 -0.98 21.32 2.23
N PHE A 30 -1.44 20.78 1.13
CA PHE A 30 -0.82 20.84 -0.19
C PHE A 30 -1.78 21.50 -1.18
N PRO A 31 -1.80 22.84 -1.27
CA PRO A 31 -2.72 23.58 -2.14
C PRO A 31 -2.58 23.22 -3.62
N THR A 32 -1.41 22.80 -4.05
CA THR A 32 -1.14 22.38 -5.42
C THR A 32 -0.60 20.94 -5.48
N PHE A 33 -0.88 20.27 -6.58
CA PHE A 33 -0.35 18.92 -6.82
C PHE A 33 1.18 18.94 -6.93
N GLU A 34 1.76 20.00 -7.47
CA GLU A 34 3.23 20.12 -7.59
C GLU A 34 3.92 20.20 -6.23
N GLU A 35 3.38 20.95 -5.26
CA GLU A 35 3.89 20.97 -3.88
C GLU A 35 3.81 19.59 -3.22
N TYR A 36 2.74 18.85 -3.52
CA TYR A 36 2.57 17.47 -3.07
C TYR A 36 3.66 16.56 -3.66
N LEU A 37 3.89 16.62 -4.97
CA LEU A 37 4.94 15.87 -5.65
C LEU A 37 6.34 16.21 -5.13
N GLU A 38 6.62 17.51 -4.94
CA GLU A 38 7.91 17.97 -4.43
C GLU A 38 8.21 17.39 -3.03
N THR A 39 7.17 17.19 -2.23
CA THR A 39 7.31 16.57 -0.91
C THR A 39 7.73 15.11 -1.02
N PHE A 40 7.20 14.36 -1.99
CA PHE A 40 7.64 12.97 -2.25
C PHE A 40 9.06 12.91 -2.85
N ARG A 41 9.44 13.84 -3.73
CA ARG A 41 10.81 13.96 -4.23
C ARG A 41 11.80 14.13 -3.06
N LYS A 42 11.52 15.06 -2.14
CA LYS A 42 12.34 15.27 -0.94
C LYS A 42 12.40 14.03 -0.06
N PHE A 43 11.28 13.31 0.10
CA PHE A 43 11.26 12.08 0.87
C PHE A 43 12.14 11.00 0.24
N ILE A 44 12.03 10.77 -1.07
CA ILE A 44 12.89 9.79 -1.78
C ILE A 44 14.37 10.14 -1.59
N LEU A 45 14.72 11.42 -1.70
CA LEU A 45 16.10 11.89 -1.53
C LEU A 45 16.59 11.84 -0.06
N SER A 46 15.68 11.70 0.91
CA SER A 46 16.01 11.55 2.33
C SER A 46 16.29 10.11 2.75
N ILE A 47 16.01 9.13 1.89
CA ILE A 47 16.34 7.72 2.13
C ILE A 47 17.86 7.60 2.23
N GLN A 48 18.35 6.84 3.21
CA GLN A 48 19.78 6.69 3.46
C GLN A 48 20.52 6.04 2.27
N ALA A 49 21.79 6.34 2.14
CA ALA A 49 22.62 5.72 1.11
C ALA A 49 22.57 4.18 1.24
N ASP A 50 22.54 3.49 0.09
CA ASP A 50 22.35 2.05 -0.01
C ASP A 50 21.01 1.54 0.57
N GLY A 51 20.06 2.45 0.81
CA GLY A 51 18.72 2.13 1.25
C GLY A 51 17.83 1.60 0.12
N TYR A 52 16.63 1.20 0.48
CA TYR A 52 15.66 0.58 -0.42
C TYR A 52 14.45 1.49 -0.61
N LEU A 53 14.04 1.66 -1.86
CA LEU A 53 12.76 2.24 -2.22
C LEU A 53 11.89 1.18 -2.90
N ILE A 54 10.85 0.75 -2.19
CA ILE A 54 9.82 -0.16 -2.69
C ILE A 54 8.67 0.71 -3.19
N TYR A 55 8.30 0.62 -4.46
CA TYR A 55 7.30 1.53 -5.02
C TYR A 55 6.33 0.82 -5.96
N ASN A 56 5.08 1.29 -5.94
CA ASN A 56 4.03 0.74 -6.78
C ASN A 56 4.28 1.07 -8.25
N ALA A 57 4.50 0.04 -9.06
CA ALA A 57 4.75 0.18 -10.50
C ALA A 57 3.48 0.49 -11.32
N GLU A 58 2.29 0.40 -10.72
CA GLU A 58 1.03 0.78 -11.36
C GLU A 58 0.70 2.28 -11.19
N ASP A 59 1.45 3.01 -10.37
CA ASP A 59 1.33 4.47 -10.23
C ASP A 59 2.30 5.16 -11.20
N GLU A 60 1.78 5.57 -12.36
CA GLU A 60 2.55 6.19 -13.43
C GLU A 60 3.31 7.46 -12.97
N VAL A 61 2.69 8.27 -12.10
CA VAL A 61 3.31 9.48 -11.55
C VAL A 61 4.52 9.14 -10.69
N LEU A 62 4.40 8.09 -9.89
CA LEU A 62 5.50 7.61 -9.05
C LEU A 62 6.63 7.00 -9.88
N VAL A 63 6.30 6.20 -10.87
CA VAL A 63 7.28 5.60 -11.81
C VAL A 63 8.05 6.70 -12.53
N GLU A 64 7.37 7.71 -13.06
CA GLU A 64 8.00 8.84 -13.73
C GLU A 64 8.92 9.60 -12.78
N MET A 65 8.46 9.92 -11.56
CA MET A 65 9.24 10.61 -10.54
C MET A 65 10.53 9.85 -10.19
N VAL A 66 10.46 8.56 -9.96
CA VAL A 66 11.63 7.71 -9.65
C VAL A 66 12.60 7.70 -10.83
N SER A 67 12.11 7.60 -12.06
CA SER A 67 12.93 7.61 -13.27
C SER A 67 13.67 8.93 -13.49
N GLN A 68 13.05 10.06 -13.16
CA GLN A 68 13.63 11.39 -13.27
C GLN A 68 14.70 11.64 -12.20
N LEU A 69 14.42 11.25 -10.96
CA LEU A 69 15.33 11.45 -9.82
C LEU A 69 16.59 10.58 -9.91
N LYS A 70 16.49 9.40 -10.52
CA LYS A 70 17.57 8.40 -10.60
C LYS A 70 18.32 8.26 -9.28
N PRO A 71 17.62 8.01 -8.18
CA PRO A 71 18.24 7.97 -6.87
C PRO A 71 19.25 6.83 -6.77
N SER A 72 20.33 7.03 -6.02
CA SER A 72 21.33 5.97 -5.72
C SER A 72 20.81 5.06 -4.61
N LEU A 73 19.76 4.29 -4.92
CA LEU A 73 19.04 3.40 -4.01
C LEU A 73 18.81 2.04 -4.66
N HIS A 74 18.54 1.04 -3.87
CA HIS A 74 17.97 -0.22 -4.34
C HIS A 74 16.50 -0.03 -4.68
N LEU A 75 16.17 0.06 -5.96
CA LEU A 75 14.81 0.30 -6.46
C LEU A 75 14.07 -1.02 -6.64
N ILE A 76 12.94 -1.19 -5.97
CA ILE A 76 12.11 -2.39 -6.03
C ILE A 76 10.70 -2.00 -6.49
N PRO A 77 10.42 -2.02 -7.81
CA PRO A 77 9.06 -1.84 -8.32
C PRO A 77 8.22 -3.06 -7.94
N TYR A 78 6.95 -2.84 -7.56
CA TYR A 78 6.02 -3.93 -7.32
C TYR A 78 4.65 -3.64 -7.94
N SER A 79 3.93 -4.71 -8.29
CA SER A 79 2.50 -4.70 -8.60
C SER A 79 1.76 -5.58 -7.58
N PRO A 80 0.45 -5.41 -7.39
CA PRO A 80 -0.32 -6.24 -6.47
C PRO A 80 -0.11 -7.73 -6.71
N PHE A 81 -0.20 -8.54 -5.66
CA PHE A 81 -0.32 -9.97 -5.85
C PHE A 81 -1.53 -10.32 -6.71
N ALA A 82 -1.40 -11.34 -7.53
CA ALA A 82 -2.55 -11.94 -8.18
C ALA A 82 -3.45 -12.57 -7.09
N PHE A 83 -4.76 -12.38 -7.21
CA PHE A 83 -5.73 -12.92 -6.26
C PHE A 83 -7.04 -13.29 -6.96
N LYS A 84 -7.84 -14.12 -6.28
CA LYS A 84 -9.22 -14.42 -6.64
C LYS A 84 -10.11 -14.13 -5.45
N ALA A 85 -11.30 -13.62 -5.71
CA ALA A 85 -12.37 -13.60 -4.73
C ALA A 85 -13.19 -14.89 -4.91
N GLU A 86 -13.30 -15.69 -3.86
CA GLU A 86 -14.10 -16.92 -3.85
C GLU A 86 -15.05 -16.83 -2.65
N ASP A 87 -16.36 -16.74 -2.90
CA ASP A 87 -17.42 -16.54 -1.90
C ASP A 87 -17.09 -15.34 -0.97
N ASP A 88 -16.73 -15.62 0.28
CA ASP A 88 -16.46 -14.62 1.31
C ASP A 88 -14.96 -14.47 1.62
N GLU A 89 -14.11 -15.11 0.85
CA GLU A 89 -12.66 -15.15 1.07
C GLU A 89 -11.90 -14.60 -0.13
N SER A 90 -10.72 -14.09 0.12
CA SER A 90 -9.76 -13.74 -0.92
C SER A 90 -8.62 -14.76 -0.91
N ILE A 91 -8.30 -15.28 -2.08
CA ILE A 91 -7.21 -16.24 -2.26
C ILE A 91 -6.05 -15.54 -2.96
N LEU A 92 -4.95 -15.34 -2.25
CA LEU A 92 -3.70 -14.89 -2.83
C LEU A 92 -3.08 -16.03 -3.65
N LEU A 93 -2.67 -15.71 -4.88
CA LEU A 93 -2.01 -16.65 -5.79
C LEU A 93 -0.52 -16.31 -5.87
N TYR A 94 0.33 -17.28 -5.53
CA TYR A 94 1.77 -17.12 -5.62
C TYR A 94 2.43 -18.41 -6.14
N HIS A 95 3.02 -18.33 -7.33
CA HIS A 95 3.41 -19.50 -8.11
C HIS A 95 2.22 -20.46 -8.27
N GLU A 96 2.37 -21.72 -7.93
CA GLU A 96 1.30 -22.72 -7.99
C GLU A 96 0.48 -22.84 -6.70
N ASN A 97 0.81 -22.04 -5.68
CA ASN A 97 0.21 -22.12 -4.35
C ASN A 97 -0.91 -21.10 -4.16
N LYS A 98 -1.86 -21.45 -3.29
CA LYS A 98 -3.02 -20.67 -2.90
C LYS A 98 -2.97 -20.40 -1.40
N TYR A 99 -3.12 -19.14 -1.01
CA TYR A 99 -3.11 -18.71 0.39
C TYR A 99 -4.42 -17.99 0.72
N PRO A 100 -5.31 -18.55 1.56
CA PRO A 100 -6.49 -17.84 2.05
C PRO A 100 -6.08 -16.62 2.84
N ILE A 101 -6.67 -15.46 2.52
CA ILE A 101 -6.31 -14.16 3.11
C ILE A 101 -7.58 -13.43 3.55
N ASN A 102 -7.55 -12.83 4.74
CA ASN A 102 -8.69 -12.15 5.35
C ASN A 102 -8.80 -10.66 4.98
N VAL A 103 -8.23 -10.25 3.85
CA VAL A 103 -8.35 -8.87 3.35
C VAL A 103 -8.90 -8.83 1.93
N PHE A 104 -9.59 -7.76 1.58
CA PHE A 104 -10.31 -7.61 0.30
C PHE A 104 -9.72 -6.47 -0.53
N GLY A 105 -9.86 -6.61 -1.85
CA GLY A 105 -9.55 -5.57 -2.82
C GLY A 105 -8.08 -5.44 -3.19
N SER A 106 -7.84 -5.09 -4.45
CA SER A 106 -6.51 -5.00 -5.07
C SER A 106 -5.53 -4.14 -4.28
N HIS A 107 -6.01 -3.04 -3.65
CA HIS A 107 -5.18 -2.16 -2.84
C HIS A 107 -4.56 -2.86 -1.61
N ASN A 108 -5.29 -3.81 -0.99
CA ASN A 108 -4.73 -4.61 0.10
C ASN A 108 -3.71 -5.63 -0.41
N PHE A 109 -3.93 -6.22 -1.59
CA PHE A 109 -2.95 -7.11 -2.21
C PHE A 109 -1.70 -6.36 -2.68
N ALA A 110 -1.81 -5.07 -3.04
CA ALA A 110 -0.67 -4.19 -3.24
C ALA A 110 0.11 -3.95 -1.93
N ASN A 111 -0.60 -3.69 -0.81
CA ASN A 111 0.01 -3.53 0.50
C ASN A 111 0.72 -4.81 0.97
N LEU A 112 0.10 -5.98 0.81
CA LEU A 112 0.73 -7.27 1.12
C LEU A 112 1.98 -7.49 0.27
N LYS A 113 1.95 -7.14 -1.03
CA LYS A 113 3.12 -7.27 -1.91
C LYS A 113 4.26 -6.37 -1.46
N SER A 114 3.99 -5.13 -1.08
CA SER A 114 5.03 -4.24 -0.56
C SER A 114 5.63 -4.76 0.76
N ALA A 115 4.81 -5.29 1.66
CA ALA A 115 5.26 -5.94 2.90
C ALA A 115 6.10 -7.20 2.62
N PHE A 116 5.73 -7.98 1.61
CA PHE A 116 6.50 -9.13 1.14
C PHE A 116 7.92 -8.74 0.72
N GLU A 117 8.07 -7.66 -0.05
CA GLU A 117 9.39 -7.19 -0.47
C GLU A 117 10.23 -6.72 0.75
N VAL A 118 9.62 -6.05 1.73
CA VAL A 118 10.31 -5.73 2.99
C VAL A 118 10.76 -6.99 3.72
N GLY A 119 9.88 -7.98 3.83
CA GLY A 119 10.19 -9.25 4.49
C GLY A 119 11.42 -9.93 3.90
N LYS A 120 11.54 -9.93 2.57
CA LYS A 120 12.73 -10.47 1.87
C LYS A 120 14.00 -9.68 2.20
N ILE A 121 13.94 -8.35 2.22
CA ILE A 121 15.09 -7.49 2.54
C ILE A 121 15.60 -7.78 3.95
N ILE A 122 14.72 -8.01 4.91
CA ILE A 122 15.11 -8.29 6.30
C ILE A 122 15.44 -9.77 6.56
N GLY A 123 15.47 -10.60 5.51
CA GLY A 123 15.97 -11.97 5.56
C GLY A 123 14.94 -13.05 5.86
N LEU A 124 13.64 -12.74 5.81
CA LEU A 124 12.59 -13.76 5.90
C LEU A 124 12.48 -14.55 4.60
N THR A 125 12.17 -15.84 4.72
CA THR A 125 11.83 -16.66 3.55
C THR A 125 10.44 -16.31 3.02
N GLU A 126 10.22 -16.50 1.74
CA GLU A 126 8.93 -16.26 1.10
C GLU A 126 7.80 -17.05 1.78
N THR A 127 8.06 -18.30 2.16
CA THR A 127 7.10 -19.13 2.89
C THR A 127 6.71 -18.52 4.22
N GLN A 128 7.67 -18.08 5.04
CA GLN A 128 7.39 -17.42 6.32
C GLN A 128 6.52 -16.18 6.16
N ILE A 129 6.80 -15.36 5.14
CA ILE A 129 6.03 -14.14 4.86
C ILE A 129 4.60 -14.49 4.44
N LEU A 130 4.44 -15.42 3.49
CA LEU A 130 3.12 -15.79 2.95
C LEU A 130 2.25 -16.49 4.00
N GLU A 131 2.82 -17.33 4.83
CA GLU A 131 2.12 -17.96 5.97
C GLU A 131 1.66 -16.92 6.99
N SER A 132 2.47 -15.88 7.27
CA SER A 132 2.09 -14.80 8.18
C SER A 132 0.89 -14.01 7.69
N PHE A 133 0.72 -13.85 6.38
CA PHE A 133 -0.42 -13.15 5.80
C PHE A 133 -1.76 -13.82 6.05
N GLN A 134 -1.80 -15.14 6.19
CA GLN A 134 -3.04 -15.89 6.47
C GLN A 134 -3.64 -15.52 7.84
N SER A 135 -2.80 -15.16 8.80
CA SER A 135 -3.26 -14.71 10.12
C SER A 135 -3.61 -13.23 10.20
N PHE A 136 -3.27 -12.43 9.16
CA PHE A 136 -3.51 -11.01 9.14
C PHE A 136 -4.98 -10.68 8.88
N GLN A 137 -5.62 -9.98 9.82
CA GLN A 137 -7.04 -9.62 9.76
C GLN A 137 -7.32 -8.25 9.11
N GLY A 138 -6.30 -7.64 8.51
CA GLY A 138 -6.39 -6.27 8.04
C GLY A 138 -6.20 -5.22 9.13
N ALA A 139 -6.13 -3.95 8.72
CA ALA A 139 -6.09 -2.84 9.66
C ALA A 139 -7.52 -2.48 10.09
N ALA A 140 -7.72 -2.23 11.37
CA ALA A 140 -9.02 -1.81 11.90
C ALA A 140 -9.57 -0.59 11.13
N LYS A 141 -10.85 -0.59 10.82
CA LYS A 141 -11.54 0.46 10.03
C LYS A 141 -10.99 0.64 8.60
N ARG A 142 -10.38 -0.41 8.01
CA ARG A 142 -9.91 -0.41 6.62
C ARG A 142 -10.55 -1.59 5.89
N LEU A 143 -11.70 -1.33 5.25
CA LEU A 143 -12.54 -2.33 4.57
C LEU A 143 -12.80 -3.56 5.48
N GLU A 144 -13.16 -3.28 6.72
CA GLU A 144 -13.41 -4.28 7.74
C GLU A 144 -14.83 -4.80 7.63
N LYS A 145 -15.02 -6.11 7.42
CA LYS A 145 -16.33 -6.75 7.45
C LYS A 145 -16.81 -6.80 8.92
N ILE A 146 -17.86 -6.05 9.26
CA ILE A 146 -18.38 -5.95 10.63
C ILE A 146 -19.66 -6.73 10.85
N TYR A 147 -20.35 -7.12 9.78
CA TYR A 147 -21.57 -7.91 9.83
C TYR A 147 -21.73 -8.69 8.54
N ASP A 148 -22.20 -9.92 8.66
CA ASP A 148 -22.50 -10.81 7.53
C ASP A 148 -23.73 -11.68 7.82
N ASP A 149 -24.79 -11.47 7.06
CA ASP A 149 -26.03 -12.25 7.11
C ASP A 149 -26.28 -12.92 5.76
N LYS A 150 -25.80 -14.13 5.64
CA LYS A 150 -25.91 -14.93 4.40
C LYS A 150 -27.37 -15.22 4.03
N LYS A 151 -28.27 -15.34 5.03
CA LYS A 151 -29.70 -15.62 4.80
C LYS A 151 -30.39 -14.46 4.11
N ASN A 152 -30.09 -13.24 4.49
CA ASN A 152 -30.66 -12.02 3.93
C ASN A 152 -29.77 -11.37 2.87
N GLN A 153 -28.65 -11.99 2.51
CA GLN A 153 -27.66 -11.48 1.56
C GLN A 153 -27.20 -10.05 1.91
N LEU A 154 -26.96 -9.80 3.21
CA LEU A 154 -26.56 -8.50 3.73
C LEU A 154 -25.18 -8.57 4.36
N THR A 155 -24.21 -7.89 3.78
CA THR A 155 -22.86 -7.72 4.36
C THR A 155 -22.62 -6.25 4.61
N ILE A 156 -22.08 -5.90 5.80
CA ILE A 156 -21.76 -4.53 6.17
C ILE A 156 -20.25 -4.41 6.37
N PHE A 157 -19.67 -3.47 5.65
CA PHE A 157 -18.26 -3.11 5.77
C PHE A 157 -18.09 -1.75 6.44
N ARG A 158 -17.00 -1.60 7.21
CA ARG A 158 -16.56 -0.34 7.78
C ARG A 158 -15.24 0.07 7.15
N ASP A 159 -15.17 1.31 6.63
CA ASP A 159 -13.96 1.87 6.07
C ASP A 159 -13.76 3.33 6.50
N PHE A 160 -12.53 3.77 6.51
CA PHE A 160 -12.13 5.15 6.75
C PHE A 160 -11.79 5.89 5.45
N ALA A 161 -12.20 5.37 4.31
CA ALA A 161 -12.01 6.02 3.02
C ALA A 161 -12.74 7.38 2.98
N HIS A 162 -12.02 8.47 2.78
CA HIS A 162 -12.55 9.84 2.78
C HIS A 162 -12.05 10.69 1.59
N ALA A 163 -11.12 10.17 0.79
CA ALA A 163 -10.68 10.78 -0.46
C ALA A 163 -11.30 10.03 -1.66
N PRO A 164 -11.60 10.70 -2.79
CA PRO A 164 -12.26 10.08 -3.95
C PRO A 164 -11.60 8.79 -4.44
N SER A 165 -10.26 8.77 -4.53
CA SER A 165 -9.51 7.59 -4.94
C SER A 165 -9.67 6.42 -3.97
N LYS A 166 -9.69 6.70 -2.66
CA LYS A 166 -9.86 5.70 -1.60
C LYS A 166 -11.28 5.13 -1.62
N VAL A 167 -12.30 6.00 -1.70
CA VAL A 167 -13.72 5.57 -1.81
C VAL A 167 -13.93 4.71 -3.05
N LYS A 168 -13.37 5.11 -4.20
CA LYS A 168 -13.44 4.31 -5.43
C LYS A 168 -12.82 2.93 -5.26
N ALA A 169 -11.66 2.84 -4.58
CA ALA A 169 -11.00 1.55 -4.31
C ALA A 169 -11.84 0.65 -3.40
N THR A 170 -12.43 1.21 -2.33
CA THR A 170 -13.33 0.51 -1.41
C THR A 170 -14.57 -0.04 -2.14
N VAL A 171 -15.28 0.81 -2.89
CA VAL A 171 -16.49 0.40 -3.63
C VAL A 171 -16.20 -0.64 -4.70
N LYS A 172 -15.01 -0.62 -5.30
CA LYS A 172 -14.60 -1.63 -6.29
C LYS A 172 -14.24 -2.97 -5.65
N ALA A 173 -13.92 -2.98 -4.35
CA ALA A 173 -13.45 -4.17 -3.63
C ALA A 173 -14.60 -4.98 -3.01
N VAL A 174 -15.79 -4.42 -2.94
CA VAL A 174 -17.04 -5.03 -2.46
C VAL A 174 -18.08 -5.04 -3.59
#